data_c633dd9ee82a39ed24ab8326de4b4fff
#
_entry.id   c633dd9ee82a39ed24ab8326de4b4fff
#
_cell.length_a   1.000
_cell.length_b   1.000
_cell.length_c   1.000
_cell.angle_alpha   90.00
_cell.angle_beta   90.00
_cell.angle_gamma   90.00
#
_symmetry.space_group_name_H-M   'P 1'
#
loop_
_entity.id
_entity.type
_entity.pdbx_description
1 polymer ?
#
loop_
_entity_poly.entity_id
_entity_poly.type
_entity_poly.pdbx_seq_one_letter_code
_entity_poly.pdbx_strand_id
1 'polypeptide(L)'
;MYNLQLVMMKKYVLAVFFVMTMSFSLGALSETGAGEGEAMYQALGCWSCHGKDGHSEDDNYPSLAGRSSDWIVQQLEAFQSGERENPMMSAMAPMAEGFERVIADYLSSLKL
;
A
#
# COMPACT_ATOMS: atom_id res chain seq x y z
N MET A 1 27.73 49.16 -22.52
CA MET A 1 26.40 48.69 -22.97
C MET A 1 26.22 47.15 -22.92
N TYR A 2 27.24 46.39 -23.13
CA TYR A 2 27.14 44.91 -23.09
C TYR A 2 26.88 44.34 -21.68
N ASN A 3 27.32 44.96 -20.62
CA ASN A 3 27.19 44.43 -19.24
C ASN A 3 25.76 44.52 -18.66
N LEU A 4 24.97 45.51 -19.09
CA LEU A 4 23.61 45.67 -18.53
C LEU A 4 22.63 44.62 -19.06
N GLN A 5 22.77 44.26 -20.35
CA GLN A 5 21.96 43.20 -20.95
C GLN A 5 22.27 41.82 -20.39
N LEU A 6 23.54 41.50 -20.15
CA LEU A 6 23.98 40.24 -19.54
C LEU A 6 23.50 40.10 -18.09
N VAL A 7 23.48 41.17 -17.32
CA VAL A 7 22.98 41.18 -15.93
C VAL A 7 21.46 41.01 -15.89
N MET A 8 20.73 41.64 -16.82
CA MET A 8 19.27 41.46 -16.94
C MET A 8 18.92 40.02 -17.36
N MET A 9 19.60 39.48 -18.37
CA MET A 9 19.37 38.08 -18.80
C MET A 9 19.65 37.08 -17.71
N LYS A 10 20.72 37.28 -16.91
CA LYS A 10 20.98 36.39 -15.74
C LYS A 10 19.88 36.46 -14.70
N LYS A 11 19.30 37.62 -14.45
CA LYS A 11 18.18 37.75 -13.49
C LYS A 11 16.91 37.05 -14.01
N TYR A 12 16.60 37.14 -15.30
CA TYR A 12 15.46 36.46 -15.88
C TYR A 12 15.64 34.94 -15.93
N VAL A 13 16.85 34.45 -16.25
CA VAL A 13 17.15 33.01 -16.25
C VAL A 13 17.05 32.45 -14.86
N LEU A 14 17.55 33.12 -13.83
CA LEU A 14 17.43 32.71 -12.44
C LEU A 14 15.96 32.74 -11.93
N ALA A 15 15.18 33.74 -12.34
CA ALA A 15 13.76 33.83 -11.99
C ALA A 15 12.94 32.73 -12.66
N VAL A 16 13.20 32.41 -13.93
CA VAL A 16 12.53 31.31 -14.63
C VAL A 16 12.90 29.95 -14.07
N PHE A 17 14.18 29.74 -13.70
CA PHE A 17 14.62 28.51 -13.02
C PHE A 17 13.97 28.36 -11.64
N PHE A 18 13.79 29.43 -10.88
CA PHE A 18 13.17 29.37 -9.56
C PHE A 18 11.66 29.10 -9.64
N VAL A 19 10.97 29.61 -10.64
CA VAL A 19 9.53 29.33 -10.87
C VAL A 19 9.34 27.89 -11.37
N MET A 20 10.26 27.36 -12.17
CA MET A 20 10.15 26.00 -12.72
C MET A 20 10.42 24.91 -11.69
N THR A 21 11.20 25.20 -10.63
CA THR A 21 11.47 24.24 -9.54
C THR A 21 10.35 24.16 -8.51
N MET A 22 9.47 25.17 -8.41
CA MET A 22 8.35 25.15 -7.46
C MET A 22 7.11 24.41 -7.97
N SER A 23 7.04 24.07 -9.25
CA SER A 23 5.86 23.38 -9.82
C SER A 23 5.90 21.85 -9.75
N PHE A 24 6.96 21.25 -9.18
CA PHE A 24 7.12 19.79 -9.17
C PHE A 24 6.81 19.11 -7.83
N SER A 25 6.23 19.80 -6.86
CA SER A 25 6.09 19.27 -5.50
C SER A 25 4.67 19.00 -5.01
N LEU A 26 3.67 18.81 -5.88
CA LEU A 26 2.30 18.56 -5.40
C LEU A 26 1.59 17.36 -6.07
N GLY A 27 2.30 16.33 -6.44
CA GLY A 27 1.70 15.20 -7.16
C GLY A 27 2.00 13.79 -6.61
N ALA A 28 2.52 13.63 -5.39
CA ALA A 28 2.97 12.31 -4.92
C ALA A 28 2.55 11.97 -3.48
N LEU A 29 1.30 12.20 -3.11
CA LEU A 29 0.79 11.80 -1.80
C LEU A 29 -0.67 11.38 -1.88
N SER A 30 -1.00 10.25 -2.51
CA SER A 30 -2.32 9.66 -2.28
C SER A 30 -2.62 8.28 -2.87
N GLU A 31 -1.65 7.47 -3.23
CA GLU A 31 -1.98 6.12 -3.75
C GLU A 31 -1.19 4.96 -3.11
N THR A 32 -0.52 5.18 -2.01
CA THR A 32 0.44 4.19 -1.49
C THR A 32 -0.17 3.06 -0.66
N GLY A 33 -1.28 3.25 0.00
CA GLY A 33 -1.80 2.23 0.93
C GLY A 33 -2.51 1.05 0.25
N ALA A 34 -3.44 1.31 -0.67
CA ALA A 34 -4.23 0.24 -1.28
C ALA A 34 -3.42 -0.58 -2.30
N GLY A 35 -2.56 0.06 -3.08
CA GLY A 35 -1.67 -0.62 -4.04
C GLY A 35 -0.59 -1.44 -3.36
N GLU A 36 -0.05 -0.97 -2.24
CA GLU A 36 0.91 -1.73 -1.43
C GLU A 36 0.25 -2.97 -0.81
N GLY A 37 -0.95 -2.82 -0.25
CA GLY A 37 -1.71 -3.92 0.33
C GLY A 37 -2.04 -5.00 -0.69
N GLU A 38 -2.47 -4.63 -1.89
CA GLU A 38 -2.70 -5.56 -2.99
C GLU A 38 -1.40 -6.27 -3.38
N ALA A 39 -0.31 -5.54 -3.56
CA ALA A 39 0.98 -6.10 -3.91
C ALA A 39 1.47 -7.11 -2.87
N MET A 40 1.33 -6.81 -1.58
CA MET A 40 1.70 -7.74 -0.51
C MET A 40 0.77 -8.95 -0.44
N TYR A 41 -0.53 -8.77 -0.60
CA TYR A 41 -1.50 -9.86 -0.68
C TYR A 41 -1.15 -10.86 -1.78
N GLN A 42 -0.75 -10.37 -2.96
CA GLN A 42 -0.31 -11.19 -4.07
C GLN A 42 1.07 -11.83 -3.83
N ALA A 43 2.04 -11.05 -3.39
CA ALA A 43 3.42 -11.50 -3.18
C ALA A 43 3.55 -12.60 -2.13
N LEU A 44 2.77 -12.51 -1.05
CA LEU A 44 2.74 -13.50 0.03
C LEU A 44 1.89 -14.74 -0.29
N GLY A 45 1.19 -14.75 -1.43
CA GLY A 45 0.39 -15.90 -1.88
C GLY A 45 -0.94 -16.08 -1.14
N CYS A 46 -1.42 -15.07 -0.42
CA CYS A 46 -2.70 -15.10 0.29
C CYS A 46 -3.88 -15.44 -0.63
N TRP A 47 -3.79 -14.98 -1.87
CA TRP A 47 -4.78 -15.18 -2.92
C TRP A 47 -5.02 -16.66 -3.28
N SER A 48 -4.03 -17.52 -3.08
CA SER A 48 -4.12 -18.93 -3.47
C SER A 48 -5.17 -19.71 -2.68
N CYS A 49 -5.48 -19.25 -1.46
CA CYS A 49 -6.49 -19.86 -0.57
C CYS A 49 -7.70 -18.92 -0.38
N HIS A 50 -7.46 -17.63 -0.24
CA HIS A 50 -8.52 -16.65 0.06
C HIS A 50 -9.14 -16.00 -1.19
N GLY A 51 -8.72 -16.43 -2.39
CA GLY A 51 -9.21 -15.90 -3.66
C GLY A 51 -8.42 -14.70 -4.17
N LYS A 52 -8.40 -14.51 -5.47
CA LYS A 52 -7.58 -13.49 -6.14
C LYS A 52 -7.90 -12.06 -5.67
N ASP A 53 -9.15 -11.83 -5.33
CA ASP A 53 -9.73 -10.57 -4.87
C ASP A 53 -10.30 -10.66 -3.46
N GLY A 54 -9.82 -11.60 -2.66
CA GLY A 54 -10.29 -11.84 -1.30
C GLY A 54 -11.61 -12.59 -1.18
N HIS A 55 -12.17 -13.06 -2.31
CA HIS A 55 -13.34 -13.94 -2.33
C HIS A 55 -12.87 -15.39 -2.51
N SER A 56 -13.01 -16.19 -1.47
CA SER A 56 -12.68 -17.61 -1.54
C SER A 56 -13.71 -18.37 -2.36
N GLU A 57 -13.23 -19.27 -3.20
CA GLU A 57 -14.05 -20.24 -3.94
C GLU A 57 -14.19 -21.58 -3.19
N ASP A 58 -13.47 -21.74 -2.08
CA ASP A 58 -13.43 -22.95 -1.26
C ASP A 58 -13.97 -22.67 0.14
N ASP A 59 -14.98 -23.41 0.57
CA ASP A 59 -15.60 -23.28 1.90
C ASP A 59 -14.66 -23.55 3.06
N ASN A 60 -13.52 -24.19 2.83
CA ASN A 60 -12.48 -24.39 3.84
C ASN A 60 -11.67 -23.14 4.15
N TYR A 61 -11.72 -22.14 3.29
CA TYR A 61 -10.99 -20.88 3.44
C TYR A 61 -11.97 -19.71 3.51
N PRO A 62 -11.86 -18.82 4.49
CA PRO A 62 -12.78 -17.70 4.60
C PRO A 62 -12.52 -16.65 3.51
N SER A 63 -13.60 -16.05 2.99
CA SER A 63 -13.50 -14.80 2.22
C SER A 63 -13.11 -13.66 3.13
N LEU A 64 -12.19 -12.83 2.67
CA LEU A 64 -11.61 -11.70 3.42
C LEU A 64 -12.08 -10.34 2.90
N ALA A 65 -12.53 -10.28 1.63
CA ALA A 65 -13.04 -9.06 1.01
C ALA A 65 -14.15 -8.43 1.84
N GLY A 66 -14.09 -7.11 2.03
CA GLY A 66 -15.10 -6.35 2.77
C GLY A 66 -15.12 -6.56 4.27
N ARG A 67 -14.25 -7.41 4.83
CA ARG A 67 -14.07 -7.52 6.28
C ARG A 67 -13.45 -6.23 6.83
N SER A 68 -13.75 -5.87 8.08
CA SER A 68 -13.12 -4.69 8.66
C SER A 68 -11.59 -4.85 8.77
N SER A 69 -10.88 -3.79 8.46
CA SER A 69 -9.41 -3.76 8.54
C SER A 69 -8.91 -4.18 9.92
N ASP A 70 -9.50 -3.68 10.99
CA ASP A 70 -9.12 -4.02 12.37
C ASP A 70 -9.32 -5.51 12.67
N TRP A 71 -10.41 -6.11 12.19
CA TRP A 71 -10.63 -7.54 12.37
C TRP A 71 -9.56 -8.36 11.65
N ILE A 72 -9.19 -8.00 10.42
CA ILE A 72 -8.14 -8.73 9.67
C ILE A 72 -6.79 -8.63 10.39
N VAL A 73 -6.41 -7.43 10.86
CA VAL A 73 -5.18 -7.23 11.64
C VAL A 73 -5.18 -8.11 12.87
N GLN A 74 -6.26 -8.11 13.65
CA GLN A 74 -6.38 -8.94 14.84
C GLN A 74 -6.24 -10.43 14.54
N GLN A 75 -6.80 -10.92 13.42
CA GLN A 75 -6.65 -12.32 13.04
C GLN A 75 -5.20 -12.66 12.66
N LEU A 76 -4.52 -11.82 11.89
CA LEU A 76 -3.11 -12.03 11.55
C LEU A 76 -2.22 -12.05 12.80
N GLU A 77 -2.39 -11.07 13.69
CA GLU A 77 -1.65 -10.97 14.95
C GLU A 77 -1.94 -12.19 15.87
N ALA A 78 -3.18 -12.67 15.94
CA ALA A 78 -3.55 -13.84 16.72
C ALA A 78 -2.87 -15.12 16.22
N PHE A 79 -2.73 -15.29 14.90
CA PHE A 79 -1.96 -16.41 14.34
C PHE A 79 -0.45 -16.24 14.54
N GLN A 80 0.07 -15.02 14.45
CA GLN A 80 1.49 -14.72 14.70
C GLN A 80 1.89 -14.99 16.15
N SER A 81 1.03 -14.64 17.11
CA SER A 81 1.28 -14.83 18.54
C SER A 81 0.99 -16.25 19.04
N GLY A 82 0.31 -17.08 18.25
CA GLY A 82 -0.14 -18.41 18.69
C GLY A 82 -1.42 -18.37 19.54
N GLU A 83 -2.06 -17.23 19.71
CA GLU A 83 -3.36 -17.11 20.37
C GLU A 83 -4.45 -17.86 19.59
N ARG A 84 -4.32 -17.85 18.25
CA ARG A 84 -5.12 -18.64 17.34
C ARG A 84 -4.24 -19.59 16.55
N GLU A 85 -4.64 -20.83 16.45
CA GLU A 85 -3.88 -21.87 15.76
C GLU A 85 -4.65 -22.41 14.55
N ASN A 86 -3.95 -22.53 13.43
CA ASN A 86 -4.38 -23.25 12.25
C ASN A 86 -3.11 -23.67 11.50
N PRO A 87 -2.98 -24.93 11.06
CA PRO A 87 -1.73 -25.42 10.47
C PRO A 87 -1.21 -24.57 9.31
N MET A 88 -2.12 -24.04 8.45
CA MET A 88 -1.76 -23.22 7.30
C MET A 88 -1.50 -21.76 7.72
N MET A 89 -2.45 -21.15 8.43
CA MET A 89 -2.34 -19.74 8.79
C MET A 89 -1.23 -19.46 9.82
N SER A 90 -0.94 -20.39 10.72
CA SER A 90 0.18 -20.26 11.66
C SER A 90 1.54 -20.25 10.95
N ALA A 91 1.63 -20.87 9.77
CA ALA A 91 2.82 -20.80 8.91
C ALA A 91 2.84 -19.54 8.03
N MET A 92 1.68 -19.05 7.58
CA MET A 92 1.57 -17.95 6.64
C MET A 92 1.58 -16.57 7.30
N ALA A 93 0.89 -16.41 8.44
CA ALA A 93 0.72 -15.11 9.09
C ALA A 93 2.05 -14.44 9.51
N PRO A 94 3.09 -15.14 9.96
CA PRO A 94 4.38 -14.53 10.23
C PRO A 94 5.04 -13.87 9.02
N MET A 95 4.73 -14.34 7.80
CA MET A 95 5.26 -13.72 6.57
C MET A 95 4.66 -12.34 6.31
N ALA A 96 3.51 -12.02 6.90
CA ALA A 96 2.85 -10.73 6.80
C ALA A 96 3.25 -9.75 7.90
N GLU A 97 4.19 -10.11 8.78
CA GLU A 97 4.63 -9.24 9.88
C GLU A 97 5.13 -7.89 9.37
N GLY A 98 4.56 -6.81 9.89
CA GLY A 98 4.81 -5.44 9.47
C GLY A 98 3.96 -4.95 8.28
N PHE A 99 3.20 -5.83 7.63
CA PHE A 99 2.31 -5.50 6.50
C PHE A 99 0.83 -5.73 6.80
N GLU A 100 0.49 -6.12 8.05
CA GLU A 100 -0.88 -6.47 8.44
C GLU A 100 -1.87 -5.37 8.09
N ARG A 101 -1.52 -4.13 8.40
CA ARG A 101 -2.41 -2.98 8.19
C ARG A 101 -2.65 -2.70 6.71
N VAL A 102 -1.61 -2.67 5.89
CA VAL A 102 -1.78 -2.37 4.45
C VAL A 102 -2.55 -3.47 3.73
N ILE A 103 -2.33 -4.74 4.08
CA ILE A 103 -3.09 -5.88 3.56
C ILE A 103 -4.55 -5.79 4.01
N ALA A 104 -4.78 -5.50 5.29
CA ALA A 104 -6.11 -5.38 5.87
C ALA A 104 -6.92 -4.23 5.25
N ASP A 105 -6.30 -3.08 5.03
CA ASP A 105 -6.93 -1.91 4.41
C ASP A 105 -7.30 -2.18 2.95
N TYR A 106 -6.42 -2.87 2.20
CA TYR A 106 -6.73 -3.33 0.86
C TYR A 106 -7.97 -4.24 0.84
N LEU A 107 -7.97 -5.30 1.63
CA LEU A 107 -9.07 -6.28 1.69
C LEU A 107 -10.39 -5.64 2.17
N SER A 108 -10.32 -4.73 3.13
CA SER A 108 -11.47 -3.99 3.65
C SER A 108 -12.08 -3.06 2.59
N SER A 109 -11.28 -2.57 1.65
CA SER A 109 -11.74 -1.70 0.55
C SER A 109 -12.46 -2.45 -0.56
N LEU A 110 -12.31 -3.77 -0.62
CA LEU A 110 -12.97 -4.62 -1.61
C LEU A 110 -14.47 -4.78 -1.29
N LYS A 111 -15.27 -4.88 -2.31
CA LYS A 111 -16.73 -5.10 -2.13
C LYS A 111 -16.99 -6.58 -1.86
N LEU A 112 -17.98 -6.83 -1.02
CA LEU A 112 -18.58 -8.16 -0.83
C LEU A 112 -19.36 -8.60 -2.07
#